data_48183c910f454b20af1c9935ff366d83
#
_entry.id   48183c910f454b20af1c9935ff366d83
#
_cell.length_a   1.000
_cell.length_b   1.000
_cell.length_c   1.000
_cell.angle_alpha   90.00
_cell.angle_beta   90.00
_cell.angle_gamma   90.00
#
_symmetry.space_group_name_H-M   'P 1'
#
loop_
_entity.id
_entity.type
_entity.pdbx_description
1 polymer ?
#
loop_
_entity_poly.entity_id
_entity_poly.type
_entity_poly.pdbx_seq_one_letter_code
_entity_poly.pdbx_strand_id
1 'polypeptide(L)'
;MSGDGRPDVSLDLTGCKSLKLGIVATKWNSDITDVLLERALVAAREAELEEDPTVVHVAGAIELPVVVQALARNHDAVVALGVVIRGGTPHFEYVCDAVTAGLTRVALDESTPVGNGVLTCDTHEQAVDRSGRPGAKEDKGYEATVAALDTAHVLRSLRQPWTERGFV
;
A
#
# COMPACT_ATOMS: atom_id res chain seq x y z
N MET A 1 -9.67 6.84 3.56
CA MET A 1 -10.64 7.93 3.72
C MET A 1 -11.49 7.94 2.47
N SER A 2 -12.76 7.67 2.62
CA SER A 2 -13.75 7.69 1.54
C SER A 2 -14.65 8.89 1.80
N GLY A 3 -14.94 9.73 0.81
CA GLY A 3 -15.86 10.84 0.95
C GLY A 3 -15.44 12.11 0.19
N ASP A 4 -16.23 13.16 0.36
CA ASP A 4 -16.02 14.49 -0.24
C ASP A 4 -14.67 15.07 0.20
N GLY A 5 -13.92 15.64 -0.74
CA GLY A 5 -12.60 16.25 -0.50
C GLY A 5 -11.40 15.37 -0.84
N ARG A 6 -11.62 14.19 -1.45
CA ARG A 6 -10.54 13.39 -2.01
C ARG A 6 -10.05 14.06 -3.31
N PRO A 7 -8.77 14.44 -3.42
CA PRO A 7 -8.23 14.88 -4.69
C PRO A 7 -8.25 13.74 -5.71
N ASP A 8 -8.39 14.05 -6.98
CA ASP A 8 -8.08 13.09 -8.03
C ASP A 8 -6.64 12.62 -7.84
N VAL A 9 -6.45 11.28 -7.80
CA VAL A 9 -5.13 10.67 -7.60
C VAL A 9 -4.36 10.72 -8.92
N SER A 10 -4.14 11.91 -9.45
CA SER A 10 -3.16 12.15 -10.50
C SER A 10 -1.86 12.63 -9.85
N LEU A 11 -1.21 11.74 -9.11
CA LEU A 11 0.12 12.03 -8.59
C LEU A 11 1.12 11.94 -9.74
N ASP A 12 2.02 12.92 -9.79
CA ASP A 12 3.14 12.89 -10.72
C ASP A 12 4.16 11.82 -10.25
N LEU A 13 4.14 10.67 -10.91
CA LEU A 13 5.07 9.58 -10.66
C LEU A 13 6.41 9.77 -11.40
N THR A 14 6.62 10.93 -12.03
CA THR A 14 7.89 11.31 -12.65
C THR A 14 8.97 11.31 -11.56
N GLY A 15 10.02 10.55 -11.74
CA GLY A 15 11.08 10.39 -10.72
C GLY A 15 10.95 9.17 -9.81
N CYS A 16 9.87 8.40 -9.95
CA CYS A 16 9.71 7.12 -9.22
C CYS A 16 10.39 5.93 -9.91
N LYS A 17 10.82 6.04 -11.17
CA LYS A 17 11.34 4.94 -12.01
C LYS A 17 12.39 4.06 -11.34
N SER A 18 13.32 4.64 -10.63
CA SER A 18 14.42 3.93 -9.96
C SER A 18 14.10 3.50 -8.53
N LEU A 19 12.85 3.62 -8.08
CA LEU A 19 12.40 3.14 -6.78
C LEU A 19 12.16 1.63 -6.81
N LYS A 20 12.58 0.96 -5.74
CA LYS A 20 12.29 -0.47 -5.52
C LYS A 20 11.01 -0.62 -4.71
N LEU A 21 10.03 -1.31 -5.27
CA LEU A 21 8.73 -1.53 -4.65
C LEU A 21 8.56 -2.98 -4.17
N GLY A 22 8.20 -3.14 -2.89
CA GLY A 22 7.73 -4.40 -2.34
C GLY A 22 6.20 -4.41 -2.19
N ILE A 23 5.57 -5.54 -2.44
CA ILE A 23 4.12 -5.73 -2.24
C ILE A 23 3.89 -7.00 -1.43
N VAL A 24 3.15 -6.90 -0.34
CA VAL A 24 2.72 -8.05 0.46
C VAL A 24 1.20 -8.17 0.37
N ALA A 25 0.71 -9.29 -0.16
CA ALA A 25 -0.72 -9.55 -0.31
C ALA A 25 -1.17 -10.74 0.54
N THR A 26 -2.37 -10.66 1.12
CA THR A 26 -2.94 -11.78 1.86
C THR A 26 -3.59 -12.81 0.92
N LYS A 27 -3.60 -14.09 1.35
CA LYS A 27 -4.27 -15.18 0.62
C LYS A 27 -5.76 -15.28 0.96
N TRP A 28 -6.16 -14.85 2.16
CA TRP A 28 -7.56 -14.84 2.55
C TRP A 28 -8.33 -13.78 1.77
N ASN A 29 -9.58 -14.09 1.41
CA ASN A 29 -10.43 -13.28 0.54
C ASN A 29 -9.77 -12.99 -0.83
N SER A 30 -9.26 -14.04 -1.47
CA SER A 30 -8.53 -13.92 -2.76
C SER A 30 -9.35 -13.26 -3.87
N ASP A 31 -10.65 -13.41 -3.86
CA ASP A 31 -11.58 -12.72 -4.77
C ASP A 31 -11.51 -11.19 -4.69
N ILE A 32 -11.01 -10.65 -3.58
CA ILE A 32 -10.73 -9.21 -3.37
C ILE A 32 -9.23 -8.94 -3.46
N THR A 33 -8.40 -9.71 -2.75
CA THR A 33 -6.96 -9.40 -2.62
C THR A 33 -6.19 -9.56 -3.92
N ASP A 34 -6.59 -10.51 -4.79
CA ASP A 34 -5.99 -10.65 -6.11
C ASP A 34 -6.29 -9.43 -7.00
N VAL A 35 -7.49 -8.85 -6.88
CA VAL A 35 -7.84 -7.61 -7.58
C VAL A 35 -7.03 -6.43 -7.04
N LEU A 36 -6.90 -6.29 -5.71
CA LEU A 36 -6.04 -5.25 -5.11
C LEU A 36 -4.59 -5.36 -5.61
N LEU A 37 -4.06 -6.59 -5.69
CA LEU A 37 -2.71 -6.83 -6.21
C LEU A 37 -2.59 -6.46 -7.69
N GLU A 38 -3.55 -6.85 -8.52
CA GLU A 38 -3.57 -6.46 -9.93
C GLU A 38 -3.55 -4.92 -10.07
N ARG A 39 -4.36 -4.22 -9.29
CA ARG A 39 -4.43 -2.75 -9.30
C ARG A 39 -3.14 -2.10 -8.81
N ALA A 40 -2.50 -2.67 -7.79
CA ALA A 40 -1.18 -2.22 -7.34
C ALA A 40 -0.11 -2.38 -8.43
N LEU A 41 -0.13 -3.51 -9.15
CA LEU A 41 0.76 -3.75 -10.28
C LEU A 41 0.49 -2.82 -11.48
N VAL A 42 -0.77 -2.38 -11.67
CA VAL A 42 -1.09 -1.33 -12.66
C VAL A 42 -0.38 -0.03 -12.30
N ALA A 43 -0.49 0.43 -11.04
CA ALA A 43 0.19 1.64 -10.57
C ALA A 43 1.71 1.56 -10.72
N ALA A 44 2.31 0.41 -10.42
CA ALA A 44 3.74 0.18 -10.59
C ALA A 44 4.18 0.28 -12.06
N ARG A 45 3.38 -0.26 -13.00
CA ARG A 45 3.64 -0.12 -14.43
C ARG A 45 3.51 1.33 -14.91
N GLU A 46 2.52 2.06 -14.44
CA GLU A 46 2.33 3.47 -14.78
C GLU A 46 3.45 4.38 -14.22
N ALA A 47 4.04 3.98 -13.09
CA ALA A 47 5.24 4.63 -12.56
C ALA A 47 6.52 4.30 -13.35
N GLU A 48 6.42 3.39 -14.34
CA GLU A 48 7.55 2.94 -15.19
C GLU A 48 8.76 2.50 -14.37
N LEU A 49 8.53 1.71 -13.28
CA LEU A 49 9.63 1.22 -12.44
C LEU A 49 10.63 0.39 -13.26
N GLU A 50 11.93 0.62 -13.04
CA GLU A 50 13.02 -0.08 -13.73
C GLU A 50 13.10 -1.56 -13.37
N GLU A 51 12.72 -1.91 -12.12
CA GLU A 51 12.66 -3.28 -11.63
C GLU A 51 11.20 -3.66 -11.34
N ASP A 52 10.82 -4.90 -11.67
CA ASP A 52 9.50 -5.43 -11.31
C ASP A 52 9.33 -5.46 -9.79
N PRO A 53 8.13 -5.15 -9.26
CA PRO A 53 7.87 -5.22 -7.83
C PRO A 53 8.12 -6.61 -7.25
N THR A 54 8.75 -6.67 -6.07
CA THR A 54 8.85 -7.91 -5.30
C THR A 54 7.50 -8.23 -4.66
N VAL A 55 6.83 -9.30 -5.12
CA VAL A 55 5.52 -9.71 -4.59
C VAL A 55 5.65 -10.91 -3.66
N VAL A 56 5.11 -10.78 -2.45
CA VAL A 56 5.11 -11.84 -1.42
C VAL A 56 3.68 -12.06 -0.91
N HIS A 57 3.33 -13.31 -0.63
CA HIS A 57 2.01 -13.67 -0.10
C HIS A 57 2.12 -14.20 1.34
N VAL A 58 1.21 -13.74 2.19
CA VAL A 58 1.02 -14.19 3.59
C VAL A 58 -0.39 -14.75 3.78
N ALA A 59 -0.63 -15.45 4.89
CA ALA A 59 -1.92 -16.08 5.13
C ALA A 59 -3.05 -15.04 5.28
N GLY A 60 -2.94 -14.15 6.25
CA GLY A 60 -3.95 -13.16 6.58
C GLY A 60 -3.35 -11.80 6.94
N ALA A 61 -4.19 -10.87 7.36
CA ALA A 61 -3.77 -9.50 7.60
C ALA A 61 -2.81 -9.36 8.79
N ILE A 62 -2.92 -10.22 9.79
CA ILE A 62 -2.09 -10.14 11.01
C ILE A 62 -0.61 -10.44 10.73
N GLU A 63 -0.29 -11.16 9.66
CA GLU A 63 1.07 -11.47 9.24
C GLU A 63 1.71 -10.34 8.41
N LEU A 64 0.93 -9.37 7.92
CA LEU A 64 1.43 -8.29 7.06
C LEU A 64 2.56 -7.49 7.71
N PRO A 65 2.44 -6.98 8.96
CA PRO A 65 3.44 -6.07 9.50
C PRO A 65 4.86 -6.63 9.54
N VAL A 66 5.04 -7.89 9.94
CA VAL A 66 6.38 -8.48 10.06
C VAL A 66 7.03 -8.72 8.69
N VAL A 67 6.26 -9.08 7.67
CA VAL A 67 6.79 -9.28 6.30
C VAL A 67 7.01 -7.95 5.60
N VAL A 68 6.13 -6.98 5.80
CA VAL A 68 6.31 -5.60 5.35
C VAL A 68 7.60 -5.00 5.94
N GLN A 69 7.88 -5.24 7.22
CA GLN A 69 9.13 -4.79 7.85
C GLN A 69 10.36 -5.43 7.19
N ALA A 70 10.30 -6.71 6.89
CA ALA A 70 11.41 -7.40 6.23
C ALA A 70 11.69 -6.83 4.82
N LEU A 71 10.65 -6.51 4.04
CA LEU A 71 10.80 -5.87 2.73
C LEU A 71 11.25 -4.42 2.84
N ALA A 72 10.77 -3.67 3.82
CA ALA A 72 11.09 -2.25 4.01
C ALA A 72 12.60 -1.98 4.16
N ARG A 73 13.36 -2.97 4.64
CA ARG A 73 14.82 -2.87 4.78
C ARG A 73 15.59 -2.87 3.48
N ASN A 74 14.97 -3.33 2.39
CA ASN A 74 15.63 -3.51 1.09
C ASN A 74 14.85 -2.87 -0.06
N HIS A 75 13.76 -2.15 0.24
CA HIS A 75 12.91 -1.47 -0.74
C HIS A 75 12.71 -0.01 -0.36
N ASP A 76 12.46 0.83 -1.35
CA ASP A 76 12.19 2.26 -1.15
C ASP A 76 10.75 2.52 -0.70
N ALA A 77 9.83 1.64 -1.06
CA ALA A 77 8.43 1.65 -0.65
C ALA A 77 7.90 0.22 -0.51
N VAL A 78 6.93 0.01 0.38
CA VAL A 78 6.23 -1.27 0.49
C VAL A 78 4.73 -1.01 0.53
N VAL A 79 3.94 -1.90 -0.10
CA VAL A 79 2.49 -1.88 -0.08
C VAL A 79 1.96 -3.12 0.61
N ALA A 80 1.07 -2.94 1.58
CA ALA A 80 0.36 -4.02 2.25
C ALA A 80 -1.07 -4.12 1.70
N LEU A 81 -1.43 -5.27 1.17
CA LEU A 81 -2.75 -5.53 0.58
C LEU A 81 -3.45 -6.66 1.35
N GLY A 82 -4.67 -6.41 1.78
CA GLY A 82 -5.44 -7.39 2.51
C GLY A 82 -6.89 -6.94 2.73
N VAL A 83 -7.67 -7.84 3.31
CA VAL A 83 -9.06 -7.57 3.67
C VAL A 83 -9.35 -8.15 5.04
N VAL A 84 -9.94 -7.36 5.91
CA VAL A 84 -10.53 -7.81 7.17
C VAL A 84 -12.03 -7.51 7.11
N ILE A 85 -12.85 -8.56 7.13
CA ILE A 85 -14.30 -8.43 7.12
C ILE A 85 -14.85 -8.78 8.50
N ARG A 86 -15.78 -7.97 9.01
CA ARG A 86 -16.37 -8.17 10.32
C ARG A 86 -17.06 -9.53 10.42
N GLY A 87 -16.65 -10.31 11.39
CA GLY A 87 -17.29 -11.56 11.79
C GLY A 87 -18.20 -11.39 13.01
N GLY A 88 -18.62 -12.52 13.60
CA GLY A 88 -19.52 -12.55 14.74
C GLY A 88 -18.88 -12.27 16.10
N THR A 89 -17.61 -11.96 16.17
CA THR A 89 -16.86 -11.75 17.43
C THR A 89 -16.07 -10.45 17.39
N PRO A 90 -15.64 -9.91 18.55
CA PRO A 90 -14.79 -8.71 18.63
C PRO A 90 -13.39 -8.87 17.99
N HIS A 91 -13.04 -10.03 17.49
CA HIS A 91 -11.74 -10.31 16.85
C HIS A 91 -11.42 -9.34 15.70
N PHE A 92 -12.43 -8.88 14.99
CA PHE A 92 -12.31 -7.89 13.93
C PHE A 92 -11.59 -6.62 14.39
N GLU A 93 -12.02 -6.03 15.50
CA GLU A 93 -11.45 -4.79 16.04
C GLU A 93 -9.98 -4.98 16.41
N TYR A 94 -9.65 -6.09 17.06
CA TYR A 94 -8.28 -6.39 17.47
C TYR A 94 -7.34 -6.61 16.28
N VAL A 95 -7.81 -7.29 15.22
CA VAL A 95 -7.03 -7.48 14.00
C VAL A 95 -6.81 -6.16 13.28
N CYS A 96 -7.87 -5.36 13.10
CA CYS A 96 -7.77 -4.05 12.45
C CYS A 96 -6.78 -3.12 13.17
N ASP A 97 -6.88 -3.06 14.51
CA ASP A 97 -6.01 -2.23 15.34
C ASP A 97 -4.54 -2.71 15.25
N ALA A 98 -4.30 -4.00 15.46
CA ALA A 98 -2.95 -4.58 15.41
C ALA A 98 -2.28 -4.39 14.06
N VAL A 99 -3.00 -4.59 12.95
CA VAL A 99 -2.47 -4.40 11.60
C VAL A 99 -2.16 -2.92 11.35
N THR A 100 -3.09 -2.02 11.65
CA THR A 100 -2.92 -0.58 11.44
C THR A 100 -1.75 -0.04 12.25
N ALA A 101 -1.70 -0.37 13.55
CA ALA A 101 -0.60 0.04 14.43
C ALA A 101 0.74 -0.56 13.97
N GLY A 102 0.74 -1.85 13.58
CA GLY A 102 1.93 -2.55 13.11
C GLY A 102 2.51 -1.93 11.84
N LEU A 103 1.69 -1.68 10.82
CA LEU A 103 2.14 -1.06 9.56
C LEU A 103 2.64 0.37 9.76
N THR A 104 1.95 1.15 10.61
CA THR A 104 2.39 2.52 10.96
C THR A 104 3.74 2.49 11.63
N ARG A 105 3.94 1.59 12.60
CA ARG A 105 5.20 1.43 13.29
C ARG A 105 6.34 1.04 12.35
N VAL A 106 6.10 0.07 11.44
CA VAL A 106 7.11 -0.32 10.44
C VAL A 106 7.54 0.86 9.59
N ALA A 107 6.60 1.66 9.11
CA ALA A 107 6.91 2.83 8.29
C ALA A 107 7.85 3.81 9.01
N LEU A 108 7.63 4.03 10.30
CA LEU A 108 8.45 4.92 11.13
C LEU A 108 9.80 4.29 11.50
N ASP A 109 9.79 3.05 12.00
CA ASP A 109 11.00 2.36 12.48
C ASP A 109 12.02 2.15 11.34
N GLU A 110 11.56 1.79 10.14
CA GLU A 110 12.42 1.55 8.97
C GLU A 110 12.59 2.81 8.09
N SER A 111 11.89 3.92 8.42
CA SER A 111 11.87 5.15 7.61
C SER A 111 11.55 4.87 6.13
N THR A 112 10.64 3.93 5.89
CA THR A 112 10.21 3.48 4.56
C THR A 112 8.70 3.62 4.44
N PRO A 113 8.17 4.28 3.41
CA PRO A 113 6.74 4.41 3.20
C PRO A 113 6.05 3.05 3.10
N VAL A 114 4.95 2.92 3.83
CA VAL A 114 4.09 1.74 3.76
C VAL A 114 2.71 2.16 3.25
N GLY A 115 2.40 1.79 2.02
CA GLY A 115 1.07 1.97 1.44
C GLY A 115 0.08 1.00 2.10
N ASN A 116 -0.90 1.55 2.81
CA ASN A 116 -1.91 0.74 3.48
C ASN A 116 -3.12 0.50 2.56
N GLY A 117 -3.08 -0.61 1.83
CA GLY A 117 -4.18 -1.15 1.02
C GLY A 117 -4.96 -2.26 1.74
N VAL A 118 -4.93 -2.29 3.07
CA VAL A 118 -5.73 -3.24 3.86
C VAL A 118 -7.13 -2.68 4.07
N LEU A 119 -8.11 -3.37 3.50
CA LEU A 119 -9.51 -3.02 3.66
C LEU A 119 -10.05 -3.52 5.00
N THR A 120 -10.71 -2.66 5.76
CA THR A 120 -11.40 -3.00 7.01
C THR A 120 -12.89 -2.69 6.81
N CYS A 121 -13.69 -3.73 6.61
CA CYS A 121 -15.06 -3.61 6.14
C CYS A 121 -16.05 -4.38 7.03
N ASP A 122 -17.24 -3.84 7.18
CA ASP A 122 -18.30 -4.55 7.90
C ASP A 122 -18.91 -5.66 7.03
N THR A 123 -18.90 -5.50 5.69
CA THR A 123 -19.46 -6.47 4.76
C THR A 123 -18.51 -6.74 3.58
N HIS A 124 -18.72 -7.88 2.92
CA HIS A 124 -18.00 -8.24 1.71
C HIS A 124 -18.24 -7.22 0.57
N GLU A 125 -19.47 -6.72 0.42
CA GLU A 125 -19.83 -5.73 -0.60
C GLU A 125 -19.02 -4.43 -0.44
N GLN A 126 -18.80 -4.00 0.80
CA GLN A 126 -17.95 -2.84 1.07
C GLN A 126 -16.51 -3.05 0.59
N ALA A 127 -16.00 -4.28 0.70
CA ALA A 127 -14.66 -4.62 0.21
C ALA A 127 -14.62 -4.66 -1.33
N VAL A 128 -15.65 -5.23 -1.96
CA VAL A 128 -15.83 -5.22 -3.43
C VAL A 128 -15.82 -3.79 -3.97
N ASP A 129 -16.58 -2.88 -3.34
CA ASP A 129 -16.69 -1.47 -3.73
C ASP A 129 -15.33 -0.70 -3.65
N ARG A 130 -14.32 -1.27 -2.98
CA ARG A 130 -13.00 -0.65 -2.76
C ARG A 130 -11.86 -1.38 -3.47
N SER A 131 -12.16 -2.47 -4.15
CA SER A 131 -11.15 -3.33 -4.75
C SER A 131 -10.54 -2.80 -6.06
N GLY A 132 -11.17 -1.82 -6.71
CA GLY A 132 -10.74 -1.33 -8.03
C GLY A 132 -11.21 -2.18 -9.22
N ARG A 133 -12.08 -3.19 -8.98
CA ARG A 133 -12.70 -3.94 -10.09
C ARG A 133 -13.66 -3.06 -10.89
N PRO A 134 -14.00 -3.43 -12.14
CA PRO A 134 -14.97 -2.67 -12.93
C PRO A 134 -16.27 -2.44 -12.15
N GLY A 135 -16.69 -1.18 -12.02
CA GLY A 135 -17.87 -0.77 -11.26
C GLY A 135 -17.63 -0.52 -9.76
N ALA A 136 -16.44 -0.76 -9.23
CA ALA A 136 -16.10 -0.37 -7.86
C ALA A 136 -16.04 1.16 -7.71
N LYS A 137 -16.36 1.65 -6.51
CA LYS A 137 -16.36 3.08 -6.20
C LYS A 137 -14.96 3.64 -5.92
N GLU A 138 -14.05 2.77 -5.47
CA GLU A 138 -12.69 3.13 -5.08
C GLU A 138 -11.71 2.07 -5.57
N ASP A 139 -10.44 2.44 -5.68
CA ASP A 139 -9.33 1.59 -6.14
C ASP A 139 -8.18 1.63 -5.13
N LYS A 140 -8.36 0.89 -4.03
CA LYS A 140 -7.42 0.98 -2.91
C LYS A 140 -6.07 0.30 -3.19
N GLY A 141 -6.00 -0.67 -4.08
CA GLY A 141 -4.74 -1.25 -4.52
C GLY A 141 -3.86 -0.23 -5.26
N TYR A 142 -4.46 0.45 -6.23
CA TYR A 142 -3.82 1.51 -7.00
C TYR A 142 -3.41 2.69 -6.09
N GLU A 143 -4.37 3.22 -5.32
CA GLU A 143 -4.17 4.40 -4.50
C GLU A 143 -3.08 4.23 -3.44
N ALA A 144 -3.06 3.08 -2.75
CA ALA A 144 -2.04 2.80 -1.74
C ALA A 144 -0.65 2.71 -2.37
N THR A 145 -0.56 2.18 -3.59
CA THR A 145 0.71 2.05 -4.31
C THR A 145 1.23 3.41 -4.76
N VAL A 146 0.37 4.22 -5.36
CA VAL A 146 0.75 5.59 -5.79
C VAL A 146 1.19 6.43 -4.59
N ALA A 147 0.43 6.38 -3.48
CA ALA A 147 0.79 7.13 -2.26
C ALA A 147 2.14 6.68 -1.67
N ALA A 148 2.44 5.38 -1.70
CA ALA A 148 3.72 4.86 -1.22
C ALA A 148 4.90 5.31 -2.09
N LEU A 149 4.76 5.26 -3.41
CA LEU A 149 5.78 5.69 -4.37
C LEU A 149 6.04 7.20 -4.29
N ASP A 150 4.98 8.01 -4.26
CA ASP A 150 5.09 9.46 -4.10
C ASP A 150 5.81 9.81 -2.79
N THR A 151 5.42 9.20 -1.68
CA THR A 151 6.08 9.43 -0.40
C THR A 151 7.55 9.01 -0.41
N ALA A 152 7.89 7.91 -1.09
CA ALA A 152 9.29 7.49 -1.25
C ALA A 152 10.11 8.49 -2.07
N HIS A 153 9.53 9.03 -3.13
CA HIS A 153 10.15 10.10 -3.91
C HIS A 153 10.42 11.35 -3.06
N VAL A 154 9.44 11.79 -2.26
CA VAL A 154 9.61 12.90 -1.32
C VAL A 154 10.73 12.61 -0.31
N LEU A 155 10.74 11.43 0.32
CA LEU A 155 11.79 11.06 1.28
C LEU A 155 13.18 11.02 0.63
N ARG A 156 13.28 10.52 -0.60
CA ARG A 156 14.54 10.52 -1.34
C ARG A 156 15.05 11.95 -1.55
N SER A 157 14.19 12.88 -1.93
CA SER A 157 14.57 14.29 -2.12
C SER A 157 15.01 14.96 -0.81
N LEU A 158 14.40 14.62 0.32
CA LEU A 158 14.75 15.14 1.63
C LEU A 158 16.10 14.60 2.15
N ARG A 159 16.50 13.40 1.72
CA ARG A 159 17.76 12.76 2.11
C ARG A 159 18.95 13.21 1.27
N GLN A 160 18.74 13.91 0.15
CA GLN A 160 19.83 14.46 -0.66
C GLN A 160 20.61 15.51 0.13
N PRO A 161 21.97 15.53 0.03
CA PRO A 161 22.81 16.54 0.66
C PRO A 161 22.42 17.96 0.20
N TRP A 162 22.56 18.94 1.07
CA TRP A 162 22.29 20.35 0.77
C TRP A 162 23.04 20.88 -0.46
N THR A 163 24.24 20.36 -0.72
CA THR A 163 25.09 20.73 -1.87
C THR A 163 24.50 20.30 -3.22
N GLU A 164 23.59 19.33 -3.23
CA GLU A 164 22.93 18.84 -4.44
C GLU A 164 21.57 19.49 -4.67
N ARG A 165 21.00 20.13 -3.64
CA ARG A 165 19.81 20.96 -3.76
C ARG A 165 20.24 22.34 -4.24
N GLY A 166 20.41 22.54 -5.54
CA GLY A 166 20.80 23.81 -6.08
C GLY A 166 19.97 24.96 -5.49
N PHE A 167 20.64 26.01 -5.02
CA PHE A 167 19.98 27.29 -4.79
C PHE A 167 19.53 27.80 -6.16
N VAL A 168 18.24 27.83 -6.40
CA VAL A 168 17.61 28.57 -7.49
C VAL A 168 17.21 29.94 -6.97
#